data_b43fd398cb913f4c94fd40e7283ee087
#
_entry.id   b43fd398cb913f4c94fd40e7283ee087
#
_cell.length_a   1.000
_cell.length_b   1.000
_cell.length_c   1.000
_cell.angle_alpha   90.00
_cell.angle_beta   90.00
_cell.angle_gamma   90.00
#
_symmetry.space_group_name_H-M   'P 1'
#
loop_
_entity.id
_entity.type
_entity.pdbx_description
1 polymer ?
#
loop_
_entity_poly.entity_id
_entity_poly.type
_entity_poly.pdbx_seq_one_letter_code
_entity_poly.pdbx_strand_id
1 'polypeptide(L)'
;MAFREVLVIQVREVLRAWLAGAGKRPAARRAGVDVKTAARYIGAAQAAGLARGGDESQLTDELLGQVVAAVRPARPAGHGPSWEALAERKAGITAWVKDGLTLVKIHELLERSGTAVPYRTLARFAAEECGYSSSSRQQVTVPVADGAPGEEVQLDFGYLGMISDGDRRRKLHALVFTAVLSRYCFVYLTFSQTTAAVIAGCEAAWAFYGGMFRVLVADDLKPVVDKAGRLEPRWNREWLEYAQARGLVCDPARVRSPQDKGRVENGVKFTQRSFFAGEDFNGIEDAQCRADDWCRIRAGMRVHGTTRQRPAEVFAQVEAPVLLPAPEHPYRVPAWSQAKVQRDFHVRAQNAFYSVPYRLAGQQVSVRADGALVKIYHRGQVIRTHAQQPAGGRASDAADFPPGTDIYARRDVDKLAAMAAARGKAIGIYAARILDTPLPWTRMRAVYALIGLARTYGSDPVEQACAAALELDVISVAKIKSIVEKGTGKQAAQAAARARQAGEAAAKVTAARFARDPREFATATGVRMQVLPGGPDASGA
;
A
#
# COMPACT_ATOMS: atom_id res chain seq x y z
N MET A 1 19.79 -18.70 -43.25
CA MET A 1 18.98 -19.66 -44.04
C MET A 1 18.95 -20.96 -43.27
N ALA A 2 17.75 -21.41 -42.84
CA ALA A 2 17.60 -22.68 -42.15
C ALA A 2 17.89 -23.84 -43.10
N PHE A 3 18.82 -24.71 -42.75
CA PHE A 3 19.09 -25.93 -43.50
C PHE A 3 17.84 -26.80 -43.44
N ARG A 4 17.07 -26.87 -44.57
CA ARG A 4 15.96 -27.80 -44.70
C ARG A 4 16.57 -29.22 -44.81
N GLU A 5 16.23 -30.06 -43.87
CA GLU A 5 16.65 -31.47 -43.90
C GLU A 5 16.01 -32.19 -45.08
N VAL A 6 16.84 -32.82 -45.92
CA VAL A 6 16.34 -33.57 -47.07
C VAL A 6 15.91 -34.96 -46.58
N LEU A 7 14.65 -35.30 -46.77
CA LEU A 7 14.10 -36.57 -46.34
C LEU A 7 14.65 -37.75 -47.16
N VAL A 8 14.77 -38.92 -46.58
CA VAL A 8 15.23 -40.16 -47.27
C VAL A 8 14.38 -40.44 -48.50
N ILE A 9 13.06 -40.16 -48.44
CA ILE A 9 12.17 -40.28 -49.60
C ILE A 9 12.53 -39.35 -50.73
N GLN A 10 13.00 -38.13 -50.44
CA GLN A 10 13.49 -37.19 -51.46
C GLN A 10 14.82 -37.65 -52.07
N VAL A 11 15.68 -38.25 -51.27
CA VAL A 11 16.94 -38.84 -51.79
C VAL A 11 16.61 -39.99 -52.72
N ARG A 12 15.71 -40.90 -52.33
CA ARG A 12 15.23 -42.00 -53.20
C ARG A 12 14.67 -41.49 -54.51
N GLU A 13 13.85 -40.43 -54.50
CA GLU A 13 13.26 -39.84 -55.72
C GLU A 13 14.31 -39.17 -56.62
N VAL A 14 15.33 -38.51 -56.08
CA VAL A 14 16.47 -38.02 -56.85
C VAL A 14 17.17 -39.14 -57.57
N LEU A 15 17.48 -40.26 -56.88
CA LEU A 15 18.20 -41.36 -57.45
C LEU A 15 17.37 -42.16 -58.45
N ARG A 16 16.06 -42.34 -58.20
CA ARG A 16 15.11 -42.94 -59.12
C ARG A 16 14.98 -42.20 -60.43
N ALA A 17 14.83 -40.86 -60.36
CA ALA A 17 14.75 -40.03 -61.54
C ALA A 17 16.06 -40.08 -62.33
N TRP A 18 17.20 -40.11 -61.64
CA TRP A 18 18.52 -40.17 -62.26
C TRP A 18 18.75 -41.57 -62.94
N LEU A 19 18.39 -42.67 -62.30
CA LEU A 19 18.40 -44.04 -62.89
C LEU A 19 17.59 -44.08 -64.18
N ALA A 20 16.38 -43.51 -64.18
CA ALA A 20 15.53 -43.44 -65.35
C ALA A 20 16.03 -42.50 -66.47
N GLY A 21 17.29 -42.05 -66.38
CA GLY A 21 17.95 -41.24 -67.39
C GLY A 21 17.86 -39.72 -67.26
N ALA A 22 17.16 -39.21 -66.23
CA ALA A 22 17.04 -37.78 -66.03
C ALA A 22 18.39 -37.11 -65.68
N GLY A 23 18.61 -35.92 -66.15
CA GLY A 23 19.74 -35.09 -65.74
C GLY A 23 19.60 -34.55 -64.32
N LYS A 24 20.69 -34.00 -63.73
CA LYS A 24 20.75 -33.48 -62.35
C LYS A 24 19.64 -32.43 -62.05
N ARG A 25 19.37 -31.51 -63.02
CA ARG A 25 18.33 -30.46 -62.83
C ARG A 25 16.90 -31.04 -62.81
N PRO A 26 16.50 -31.89 -63.78
CA PRO A 26 15.21 -32.56 -63.76
C PRO A 26 14.99 -33.43 -62.53
N ALA A 27 16.01 -34.19 -62.08
CA ALA A 27 15.93 -35.03 -60.90
C ALA A 27 15.75 -34.20 -59.60
N ALA A 28 16.50 -33.08 -59.50
CA ALA A 28 16.36 -32.14 -58.39
C ALA A 28 14.98 -31.53 -58.30
N ARG A 29 14.44 -31.10 -59.47
CA ARG A 29 13.11 -30.50 -59.54
C ARG A 29 12.02 -31.51 -59.11
N ARG A 30 12.11 -32.73 -59.59
CA ARG A 30 11.15 -33.82 -59.31
C ARG A 30 11.11 -34.17 -57.82
N ALA A 31 12.24 -34.19 -57.15
CA ALA A 31 12.37 -34.49 -55.72
C ALA A 31 12.21 -33.23 -54.82
N GLY A 32 12.00 -32.04 -55.37
CA GLY A 32 11.85 -30.80 -54.60
C GLY A 32 13.10 -30.42 -53.79
N VAL A 33 14.29 -30.70 -54.32
CA VAL A 33 15.57 -30.37 -53.68
C VAL A 33 16.43 -29.43 -54.56
N ASP A 34 17.40 -28.78 -53.93
CA ASP A 34 18.35 -27.93 -54.67
C ASP A 34 19.26 -28.78 -55.59
N VAL A 35 19.62 -28.24 -56.76
CA VAL A 35 20.41 -28.95 -57.80
C VAL A 35 21.78 -29.37 -57.27
N LYS A 36 22.44 -28.54 -56.45
CA LYS A 36 23.75 -28.91 -55.82
C LYS A 36 23.56 -30.06 -54.85
N THR A 37 22.47 -30.07 -54.11
CA THR A 37 22.13 -31.14 -53.17
C THR A 37 21.85 -32.45 -53.91
N ALA A 38 21.04 -32.42 -54.99
CA ALA A 38 20.82 -33.61 -55.82
C ALA A 38 22.12 -34.12 -56.44
N ALA A 39 22.99 -33.24 -56.91
CA ALA A 39 24.31 -33.64 -57.46
C ALA A 39 25.20 -34.36 -56.43
N ARG A 40 25.19 -33.94 -55.18
CA ARG A 40 25.94 -34.60 -54.08
C ARG A 40 25.43 -36.02 -53.82
N TYR A 41 24.11 -36.21 -53.75
CA TYR A 41 23.52 -37.53 -53.55
C TYR A 41 23.74 -38.45 -54.75
N ILE A 42 23.66 -37.93 -55.98
CA ILE A 42 23.98 -38.68 -57.22
C ILE A 42 25.43 -39.09 -57.20
N GLY A 43 26.36 -38.17 -56.91
CA GLY A 43 27.78 -38.47 -56.84
C GLY A 43 28.12 -39.54 -55.78
N ALA A 44 27.48 -39.45 -54.59
CA ALA A 44 27.65 -40.47 -53.54
C ALA A 44 27.08 -41.84 -53.98
N ALA A 45 25.94 -41.87 -54.65
CA ALA A 45 25.33 -43.08 -55.19
C ALA A 45 26.18 -43.73 -56.25
N GLN A 46 26.80 -42.92 -57.17
CA GLN A 46 27.74 -43.40 -58.15
C GLN A 46 28.99 -44.00 -57.50
N ALA A 47 29.53 -43.36 -56.44
CA ALA A 47 30.65 -43.86 -55.68
C ALA A 47 30.31 -45.20 -54.94
N ALA A 48 29.06 -45.38 -54.57
CA ALA A 48 28.51 -46.62 -53.99
C ALA A 48 28.12 -47.69 -55.08
N GLY A 49 28.48 -47.46 -56.34
CA GLY A 49 28.27 -48.45 -57.41
C GLY A 49 26.97 -48.32 -58.20
N LEU A 50 26.15 -47.31 -57.96
CA LEU A 50 24.93 -47.09 -58.72
C LEU A 50 25.21 -46.58 -60.14
N ALA A 51 24.86 -47.35 -61.17
CA ALA A 51 25.07 -47.00 -62.56
C ALA A 51 23.77 -46.41 -63.18
N ARG A 52 23.95 -45.42 -64.08
CA ARG A 52 22.85 -44.79 -64.79
C ARG A 52 22.21 -45.77 -65.79
N GLY A 53 20.86 -45.83 -65.81
CA GLY A 53 20.15 -46.80 -66.69
C GLY A 53 19.99 -48.19 -66.07
N GLY A 54 20.35 -48.37 -64.80
CA GLY A 54 20.11 -49.58 -64.04
C GLY A 54 18.67 -49.74 -63.63
N ASP A 55 18.31 -50.94 -63.11
CA ASP A 55 16.97 -51.23 -62.61
C ASP A 55 16.74 -50.60 -61.23
N GLU A 56 15.49 -50.19 -61.00
CA GLU A 56 15.05 -49.56 -59.74
C GLU A 56 15.26 -50.48 -58.49
N SER A 57 15.34 -51.80 -58.70
CA SER A 57 15.66 -52.77 -57.65
C SER A 57 17.04 -52.52 -56.98
N GLN A 58 17.92 -51.78 -57.65
CA GLN A 58 19.25 -51.38 -57.07
C GLN A 58 19.14 -50.34 -55.93
N LEU A 59 17.99 -49.64 -55.80
CA LEU A 59 17.74 -48.68 -54.76
C LEU A 59 17.31 -49.32 -53.46
N THR A 60 18.17 -50.15 -52.91
CA THR A 60 17.92 -50.81 -51.62
C THR A 60 18.04 -49.84 -50.47
N ASP A 61 17.47 -50.13 -49.31
CA ASP A 61 17.55 -49.31 -48.11
C ASP A 61 18.99 -49.23 -47.60
N GLU A 62 19.83 -50.28 -47.81
CA GLU A 62 21.25 -50.31 -47.51
C GLU A 62 22.03 -49.30 -48.34
N LEU A 63 21.80 -49.28 -49.67
CA LEU A 63 22.42 -48.33 -50.57
C LEU A 63 22.01 -46.89 -50.21
N LEU A 64 20.72 -46.63 -49.95
CA LEU A 64 20.24 -45.34 -49.50
C LEU A 64 20.88 -44.90 -48.20
N GLY A 65 21.05 -45.85 -47.25
CA GLY A 65 21.77 -45.60 -45.99
C GLY A 65 23.23 -45.17 -46.21
N GLN A 66 23.95 -45.93 -47.07
CA GLN A 66 25.35 -45.61 -47.45
C GLN A 66 25.46 -44.23 -48.11
N VAL A 67 24.60 -43.92 -49.05
CA VAL A 67 24.53 -42.64 -49.76
C VAL A 67 24.22 -41.48 -48.81
N VAL A 68 23.29 -41.67 -47.93
CA VAL A 68 22.97 -40.64 -46.92
C VAL A 68 24.13 -40.45 -45.94
N ALA A 69 24.77 -41.52 -45.49
CA ALA A 69 25.94 -41.46 -44.61
C ALA A 69 27.15 -40.79 -45.28
N ALA A 70 27.38 -41.04 -46.59
CA ALA A 70 28.46 -40.43 -47.36
C ALA A 70 28.24 -38.93 -47.58
N VAL A 71 26.98 -38.50 -47.82
CA VAL A 71 26.67 -37.08 -48.01
C VAL A 71 26.52 -36.32 -46.69
N ARG A 72 26.15 -37.01 -45.65
CA ARG A 72 26.03 -36.53 -44.29
C ARG A 72 26.91 -37.37 -43.36
N PRO A 73 28.22 -37.15 -43.36
CA PRO A 73 29.08 -37.88 -42.43
C PRO A 73 28.57 -37.64 -41.04
N ALA A 74 28.55 -38.68 -40.20
CA ALA A 74 28.27 -38.57 -38.78
C ALA A 74 29.08 -37.41 -38.22
N ARG A 75 28.44 -36.57 -37.41
CA ARG A 75 29.19 -35.50 -36.74
C ARG A 75 30.40 -36.10 -36.06
N PRO A 76 31.59 -35.41 -36.12
CA PRO A 76 32.75 -35.87 -35.41
C PRO A 76 32.35 -36.27 -33.99
N ALA A 77 32.85 -37.40 -33.53
CA ALA A 77 32.66 -37.83 -32.14
C ALA A 77 33.35 -36.83 -31.23
N GLY A 78 32.58 -35.86 -30.72
CA GLY A 78 33.04 -34.78 -29.88
C GLY A 78 31.99 -33.69 -29.81
N HIS A 79 31.80 -33.18 -28.63
CA HIS A 79 30.93 -32.02 -28.38
C HIS A 79 31.79 -30.77 -28.58
N GLY A 80 31.23 -29.71 -29.20
CA GLY A 80 31.96 -28.46 -29.44
C GLY A 80 32.19 -27.66 -28.13
N PRO A 81 32.93 -26.53 -28.22
CA PRO A 81 33.40 -25.76 -27.04
C PRO A 81 32.31 -25.40 -26.03
N SER A 82 31.09 -25.13 -26.52
CA SER A 82 29.93 -24.83 -25.63
C SER A 82 29.51 -26.03 -24.77
N TRP A 83 29.73 -27.24 -25.23
CA TRP A 83 29.46 -28.45 -24.44
C TRP A 83 30.53 -28.70 -23.38
N GLU A 84 31.77 -28.49 -23.74
CA GLU A 84 32.93 -28.61 -22.83
C GLU A 84 32.80 -27.60 -21.68
N ALA A 85 32.43 -26.35 -21.98
CA ALA A 85 32.14 -25.33 -20.97
C ALA A 85 30.97 -25.72 -20.03
N LEU A 86 29.98 -26.45 -20.55
CA LEU A 86 28.88 -26.98 -19.71
C LEU A 86 29.36 -28.20 -18.89
N ALA A 87 30.25 -29.03 -19.42
CA ALA A 87 30.79 -30.20 -18.72
C ALA A 87 31.59 -29.79 -17.50
N GLU A 88 32.37 -28.71 -17.58
CA GLU A 88 33.09 -28.14 -16.43
C GLU A 88 32.15 -27.72 -15.31
N ARG A 89 30.93 -27.33 -15.64
CA ARG A 89 29.90 -26.86 -14.70
C ARG A 89 28.81 -27.91 -14.42
N LYS A 90 28.98 -29.15 -14.84
CA LYS A 90 27.99 -30.23 -14.72
C LYS A 90 27.43 -30.38 -13.30
N ALA A 91 28.29 -30.34 -12.29
CA ALA A 91 27.88 -30.49 -10.90
C ALA A 91 26.86 -29.39 -10.47
N GLY A 92 27.17 -28.13 -10.80
CA GLY A 92 26.29 -26.99 -10.52
C GLY A 92 24.97 -27.09 -11.29
N ILE A 93 25.03 -27.40 -12.59
CA ILE A 93 23.83 -27.56 -13.43
C ILE A 93 22.96 -28.70 -12.89
N THR A 94 23.55 -29.82 -12.50
CA THR A 94 22.83 -30.97 -11.92
C THR A 94 22.15 -30.58 -10.59
N ALA A 95 22.81 -29.80 -9.73
CA ALA A 95 22.23 -29.30 -8.50
C ALA A 95 21.00 -28.40 -8.81
N TRP A 96 21.16 -27.45 -9.71
CA TRP A 96 20.05 -26.59 -10.13
C TRP A 96 18.87 -27.34 -10.74
N VAL A 97 19.12 -28.39 -11.53
CA VAL A 97 18.09 -29.28 -12.07
C VAL A 97 17.36 -30.02 -10.95
N LYS A 98 18.07 -30.53 -9.95
CA LYS A 98 17.49 -31.20 -8.77
C LYS A 98 16.67 -30.24 -7.92
N ASP A 99 17.12 -29.00 -7.79
CA ASP A 99 16.40 -27.92 -7.09
C ASP A 99 15.19 -27.42 -7.88
N GLY A 100 14.95 -27.97 -9.08
CA GLY A 100 13.76 -27.69 -9.89
C GLY A 100 13.80 -26.36 -10.65
N LEU A 101 14.98 -25.77 -10.87
CA LEU A 101 15.13 -24.57 -11.69
C LEU A 101 14.74 -24.86 -13.15
N THR A 102 14.14 -23.86 -13.79
CA THR A 102 13.85 -23.95 -15.22
C THR A 102 15.12 -23.79 -16.04
N LEU A 103 15.18 -24.42 -17.23
CA LEU A 103 16.34 -24.27 -18.12
C LEU A 103 16.60 -22.81 -18.52
N VAL A 104 15.57 -21.99 -18.61
CA VAL A 104 15.70 -20.55 -18.87
C VAL A 104 16.46 -19.87 -17.72
N LYS A 105 16.11 -20.22 -16.47
CA LYS A 105 16.81 -19.70 -15.29
C LYS A 105 18.25 -20.19 -15.22
N ILE A 106 18.48 -21.46 -15.49
CA ILE A 106 19.84 -22.03 -15.53
C ILE A 106 20.69 -21.33 -16.60
N HIS A 107 20.12 -21.08 -17.79
CA HIS A 107 20.80 -20.34 -18.87
C HIS A 107 21.19 -18.93 -18.42
N GLU A 108 20.28 -18.22 -17.79
CA GLU A 108 20.54 -16.87 -17.24
C GLU A 108 21.66 -16.88 -16.17
N LEU A 109 21.65 -17.85 -15.27
CA LEU A 109 22.71 -17.99 -14.24
C LEU A 109 24.08 -18.28 -14.86
N LEU A 110 24.11 -19.11 -15.92
CA LEU A 110 25.33 -19.40 -16.68
C LEU A 110 25.85 -18.14 -17.39
N GLU A 111 24.99 -17.38 -18.06
CA GLU A 111 25.37 -16.11 -18.72
C GLU A 111 25.96 -15.12 -17.71
N ARG A 112 25.30 -14.93 -16.56
CA ARG A 112 25.80 -14.05 -15.47
C ARG A 112 27.15 -14.51 -14.90
N SER A 113 27.41 -15.82 -14.90
CA SER A 113 28.71 -16.38 -14.45
C SER A 113 29.77 -16.38 -15.56
N GLY A 114 29.52 -15.72 -16.71
CA GLY A 114 30.45 -15.62 -17.81
C GLY A 114 30.45 -16.82 -18.77
N THR A 115 29.51 -17.77 -18.62
CA THR A 115 29.40 -18.95 -19.48
C THR A 115 28.29 -18.76 -20.51
N ALA A 116 28.60 -18.09 -21.61
CA ALA A 116 27.66 -17.88 -22.70
C ALA A 116 27.59 -19.12 -23.61
N VAL A 117 26.46 -19.83 -23.59
CA VAL A 117 26.20 -21.01 -24.41
C VAL A 117 24.84 -20.92 -25.08
N PRO A 118 24.66 -21.51 -26.29
CA PRO A 118 23.33 -21.53 -26.92
C PRO A 118 22.33 -22.32 -26.06
N TYR A 119 21.13 -21.79 -25.88
CA TYR A 119 20.07 -22.43 -25.09
C TYR A 119 19.78 -23.89 -25.54
N ARG A 120 19.80 -24.15 -26.84
CA ARG A 120 19.62 -25.52 -27.38
C ARG A 120 20.70 -26.48 -26.92
N THR A 121 21.94 -25.99 -26.80
CA THR A 121 23.08 -26.82 -26.31
C THR A 121 22.91 -27.14 -24.84
N LEU A 122 22.52 -26.13 -24.02
CA LEU A 122 22.18 -26.34 -22.62
C LEU A 122 21.04 -27.35 -22.45
N ALA A 123 19.93 -27.17 -23.21
CA ALA A 123 18.78 -28.07 -23.11
C ALA A 123 19.14 -29.52 -23.41
N ARG A 124 19.95 -29.76 -24.44
CA ARG A 124 20.44 -31.10 -24.77
C ARG A 124 21.37 -31.64 -23.69
N PHE A 125 22.33 -30.84 -23.24
CA PHE A 125 23.25 -31.22 -22.18
C PHE A 125 22.53 -31.57 -20.89
N ALA A 126 21.56 -30.76 -20.47
CA ALA A 126 20.80 -31.00 -19.26
C ALA A 126 19.96 -32.30 -19.35
N ALA A 127 19.40 -32.61 -20.51
CA ALA A 127 18.65 -33.83 -20.73
C ALA A 127 19.59 -35.09 -20.73
N GLU A 128 20.72 -35.02 -21.44
CA GLU A 128 21.62 -36.15 -21.60
C GLU A 128 22.48 -36.38 -20.34
N GLU A 129 22.99 -35.32 -19.69
CA GLU A 129 24.02 -35.41 -18.67
C GLU A 129 23.53 -35.09 -17.24
N CYS A 130 22.41 -34.32 -17.08
CA CYS A 130 21.96 -33.85 -15.77
C CYS A 130 20.59 -34.40 -15.35
N GLY A 131 19.99 -35.30 -16.15
CA GLY A 131 18.73 -35.95 -15.85
C GLY A 131 17.51 -35.02 -15.94
N TYR A 132 17.63 -33.92 -16.68
CA TYR A 132 16.49 -33.01 -16.90
C TYR A 132 15.40 -33.67 -17.75
N SER A 133 14.19 -33.77 -17.22
CA SER A 133 13.03 -34.23 -17.98
C SER A 133 11.93 -33.15 -18.00
N SER A 134 11.41 -32.83 -19.18
CA SER A 134 10.32 -31.87 -19.34
C SER A 134 8.95 -32.53 -19.12
N SER A 135 8.77 -33.35 -18.09
CA SER A 135 7.48 -33.99 -17.81
C SER A 135 6.49 -32.96 -17.26
N SER A 136 5.80 -32.24 -18.13
CA SER A 136 4.57 -31.53 -17.73
C SER A 136 3.46 -32.58 -17.58
N ARG A 137 3.04 -32.89 -16.35
CA ARG A 137 1.75 -33.53 -16.13
C ARG A 137 0.70 -32.58 -16.70
N GLN A 138 0.03 -32.98 -17.77
CA GLN A 138 -1.10 -32.25 -18.33
C GLN A 138 -2.24 -32.27 -17.29
N GLN A 139 -2.36 -31.17 -16.54
CA GLN A 139 -3.59 -30.90 -15.79
C GLN A 139 -4.61 -30.36 -16.78
N VAL A 140 -5.76 -31.01 -16.84
CA VAL A 140 -6.91 -30.53 -17.62
C VAL A 140 -7.40 -29.24 -16.95
N THR A 141 -7.26 -28.10 -17.62
CA THR A 141 -7.76 -26.81 -17.17
C THR A 141 -8.89 -26.37 -18.09
N VAL A 142 -10.01 -25.93 -17.50
CA VAL A 142 -11.10 -25.32 -18.26
C VAL A 142 -10.76 -23.86 -18.52
N PRO A 143 -10.79 -23.37 -19.77
CA PRO A 143 -10.57 -21.95 -20.05
C PRO A 143 -11.72 -21.13 -19.46
N VAL A 144 -11.42 -20.23 -18.53
CA VAL A 144 -12.38 -19.22 -18.04
C VAL A 144 -12.26 -17.99 -18.94
N ALA A 145 -13.37 -17.34 -19.33
CA ALA A 145 -13.36 -16.12 -20.13
C ALA A 145 -12.60 -14.98 -19.42
N ASP A 146 -11.78 -14.23 -20.13
CA ASP A 146 -11.11 -13.05 -19.56
C ASP A 146 -12.15 -11.95 -19.30
N GLY A 147 -12.04 -11.24 -18.18
CA GLY A 147 -12.82 -10.04 -17.88
C GLY A 147 -12.51 -8.87 -18.81
N ALA A 148 -13.20 -7.74 -18.62
CA ALA A 148 -12.90 -6.52 -19.36
C ALA A 148 -11.47 -6.01 -19.02
N PRO A 149 -10.83 -5.26 -19.93
CA PRO A 149 -9.52 -4.66 -19.66
C PRO A 149 -9.53 -3.83 -18.37
N GLY A 150 -8.50 -3.98 -17.53
CA GLY A 150 -8.35 -3.23 -16.31
C GLY A 150 -9.40 -3.50 -15.21
N GLU A 151 -10.25 -4.51 -15.40
CA GLU A 151 -11.31 -4.85 -14.44
C GLU A 151 -10.76 -5.67 -13.27
N GLU A 152 -10.03 -6.73 -13.56
CA GLU A 152 -9.64 -7.74 -12.57
C GLU A 152 -8.13 -7.89 -12.42
N VAL A 153 -7.69 -7.97 -11.18
CA VAL A 153 -6.35 -8.42 -10.80
C VAL A 153 -6.45 -9.61 -9.85
N GLN A 154 -5.68 -10.63 -10.08
CA GLN A 154 -5.61 -11.81 -9.22
C GLN A 154 -4.44 -11.68 -8.25
N LEU A 155 -4.69 -12.02 -6.99
CA LEU A 155 -3.70 -12.03 -5.92
C LEU A 155 -3.46 -13.46 -5.45
N ASP A 156 -2.23 -13.92 -5.60
CA ASP A 156 -1.72 -15.18 -5.06
C ASP A 156 -0.68 -14.88 -3.98
N PHE A 157 -0.67 -15.67 -2.90
CA PHE A 157 0.22 -15.49 -1.78
C PHE A 157 0.93 -16.79 -1.43
N GLY A 158 2.25 -16.78 -1.41
CA GLY A 158 3.00 -18.00 -1.16
C GLY A 158 4.38 -17.80 -0.56
N TYR A 159 4.91 -18.88 -0.06
CA TYR A 159 6.27 -18.97 0.45
C TYR A 159 7.26 -19.15 -0.70
N LEU A 160 8.31 -18.34 -0.74
CA LEU A 160 9.38 -18.46 -1.74
C LEU A 160 10.59 -19.25 -1.23
N GLY A 161 10.98 -19.04 0.02
CA GLY A 161 12.19 -19.62 0.59
C GLY A 161 12.70 -18.84 1.80
N MET A 162 13.96 -19.05 2.16
CA MET A 162 14.63 -18.34 3.25
C MET A 162 15.67 -17.39 2.66
N ILE A 163 15.70 -16.15 3.14
CA ILE A 163 16.75 -15.17 2.82
C ILE A 163 17.45 -14.69 4.09
N SER A 164 18.65 -14.15 3.92
CA SER A 164 19.37 -13.45 4.99
C SER A 164 18.74 -12.09 5.27
N ASP A 165 18.60 -11.73 6.54
CA ASP A 165 18.12 -10.43 7.02
C ASP A 165 19.01 -10.03 8.20
N GLY A 166 20.13 -9.35 7.92
CA GLY A 166 21.23 -9.18 8.84
C GLY A 166 21.81 -10.53 9.25
N ASP A 167 21.96 -10.79 10.53
CA ASP A 167 22.52 -12.03 11.10
C ASP A 167 21.52 -13.20 11.16
N ARG A 168 20.29 -13.02 10.66
CA ARG A 168 19.23 -14.04 10.76
C ARG A 168 18.73 -14.45 9.40
N ARG A 169 18.31 -15.72 9.29
CA ARG A 169 17.54 -16.20 8.14
C ARG A 169 16.05 -16.12 8.42
N ARG A 170 15.31 -15.50 7.51
CA ARG A 170 13.86 -15.30 7.64
C ARG A 170 13.11 -15.91 6.46
N LYS A 171 11.89 -16.37 6.73
CA LYS A 171 10.96 -16.86 5.71
C LYS A 171 10.49 -15.71 4.85
N LEU A 172 10.76 -15.78 3.55
CA LEU A 172 10.29 -14.82 2.57
C LEU A 172 9.00 -15.31 1.93
N HIS A 173 8.02 -14.44 1.89
CA HIS A 173 6.74 -14.66 1.20
C HIS A 173 6.58 -13.66 0.07
N ALA A 174 5.83 -14.03 -0.96
CA ALA A 174 5.46 -13.17 -2.06
C ALA A 174 3.94 -13.01 -2.16
N LEU A 175 3.51 -11.80 -2.36
CA LEU A 175 2.20 -11.43 -2.90
C LEU A 175 2.40 -11.22 -4.41
N VAL A 176 1.78 -12.05 -5.21
CA VAL A 176 1.89 -11.99 -6.67
C VAL A 176 0.57 -11.49 -7.23
N PHE A 177 0.60 -10.28 -7.75
CA PHE A 177 -0.53 -9.66 -8.44
C PHE A 177 -0.40 -9.94 -9.92
N THR A 178 -1.45 -10.43 -10.55
CA THR A 178 -1.46 -10.72 -11.99
C THR A 178 -2.68 -10.09 -12.63
N ALA A 179 -2.47 -9.15 -13.53
CA ALA A 179 -3.51 -8.57 -14.36
C ALA A 179 -4.14 -9.67 -15.24
N VAL A 180 -5.47 -9.78 -15.23
CA VAL A 180 -6.14 -10.97 -15.79
C VAL A 180 -6.02 -11.03 -17.30
N LEU A 181 -6.08 -9.93 -18.02
CA LEU A 181 -6.04 -9.91 -19.48
C LEU A 181 -4.61 -9.98 -20.01
N SER A 182 -3.72 -9.09 -19.60
CA SER A 182 -2.34 -9.02 -20.10
C SER A 182 -1.42 -10.11 -19.54
N ARG A 183 -1.74 -10.68 -18.38
CA ARG A 183 -0.85 -11.55 -17.59
C ARG A 183 0.37 -10.80 -17.04
N TYR A 184 0.34 -9.47 -17.02
CA TYR A 184 1.39 -8.68 -16.44
C TYR A 184 1.37 -8.83 -14.93
N CYS A 185 2.51 -9.23 -14.34
CA CYS A 185 2.59 -9.53 -12.92
C CYS A 185 3.46 -8.53 -12.17
N PHE A 186 3.10 -8.30 -10.92
CA PHE A 186 3.88 -7.60 -9.93
C PHE A 186 4.08 -8.49 -8.70
N VAL A 187 5.27 -8.45 -8.09
CA VAL A 187 5.64 -9.26 -6.94
C VAL A 187 6.01 -8.33 -5.79
N TYR A 188 5.27 -8.43 -4.70
CA TYR A 188 5.61 -7.76 -3.45
C TYR A 188 6.13 -8.77 -2.44
N LEU A 189 7.30 -8.51 -1.87
CA LEU A 189 7.99 -9.40 -0.95
C LEU A 189 7.75 -8.98 0.50
N THR A 190 7.54 -9.94 1.39
CA THR A 190 7.27 -9.67 2.80
C THR A 190 7.73 -10.83 3.70
N PHE A 191 8.11 -10.49 4.93
CA PHE A 191 8.35 -11.49 5.97
C PHE A 191 7.09 -11.81 6.79
N SER A 192 6.00 -11.09 6.57
CA SER A 192 4.80 -11.14 7.39
C SER A 192 3.58 -11.60 6.60
N GLN A 193 2.72 -12.40 7.23
CA GLN A 193 1.46 -12.87 6.68
C GLN A 193 0.27 -12.19 7.39
N THR A 194 0.36 -10.89 7.62
CA THR A 194 -0.70 -10.09 8.27
C THR A 194 -1.54 -9.33 7.27
N THR A 195 -2.74 -8.91 7.66
CA THR A 195 -3.61 -8.02 6.87
C THR A 195 -2.86 -6.74 6.46
N ALA A 196 -2.09 -6.16 7.37
CA ALA A 196 -1.29 -4.97 7.09
C ALA A 196 -0.25 -5.20 5.98
N ALA A 197 0.38 -6.39 5.93
CA ALA A 197 1.32 -6.74 4.86
C ALA A 197 0.62 -6.91 3.51
N VAL A 198 -0.59 -7.48 3.49
CA VAL A 198 -1.40 -7.60 2.26
C VAL A 198 -1.81 -6.22 1.76
N ILE A 199 -2.26 -5.33 2.65
CA ILE A 199 -2.61 -3.94 2.31
C ILE A 199 -1.39 -3.20 1.75
N ALA A 200 -0.21 -3.31 2.38
CA ALA A 200 1.02 -2.71 1.88
C ALA A 200 1.40 -3.24 0.49
N GLY A 201 1.22 -4.54 0.24
CA GLY A 201 1.41 -5.15 -1.07
C GLY A 201 0.44 -4.61 -2.12
N CYS A 202 -0.84 -4.41 -1.77
CA CYS A 202 -1.81 -3.78 -2.67
C CYS A 202 -1.43 -2.34 -3.02
N GLU A 203 -1.04 -1.53 -2.03
CA GLU A 203 -0.59 -0.14 -2.27
C GLU A 203 0.64 -0.09 -3.18
N ALA A 204 1.60 -1.02 -2.99
CA ALA A 204 2.76 -1.15 -3.87
C ALA A 204 2.36 -1.59 -5.29
N ALA A 205 1.36 -2.48 -5.41
CA ALA A 205 0.84 -2.92 -6.70
C ALA A 205 0.17 -1.77 -7.45
N TRP A 206 -0.63 -0.93 -6.78
CA TRP A 206 -1.26 0.24 -7.40
C TRP A 206 -0.21 1.26 -7.88
N ALA A 207 0.85 1.46 -7.12
CA ALA A 207 1.98 2.29 -7.55
C ALA A 207 2.73 1.69 -8.76
N PHE A 208 2.95 0.37 -8.78
CA PHE A 208 3.61 -0.32 -9.88
C PHE A 208 2.81 -0.26 -11.18
N TYR A 209 1.50 -0.51 -11.11
CA TYR A 209 0.60 -0.46 -12.28
C TYR A 209 0.24 0.96 -12.69
N GLY A 210 0.48 1.96 -11.86
CA GLY A 210 0.09 3.35 -12.12
C GLY A 210 -1.42 3.59 -12.00
N GLY A 211 -2.17 2.67 -11.40
CA GLY A 211 -3.61 2.73 -11.21
C GLY A 211 -4.15 1.53 -10.44
N MET A 212 -5.46 1.52 -10.19
CA MET A 212 -6.13 0.45 -9.46
C MET A 212 -7.08 -0.33 -10.36
N PHE A 213 -7.12 -1.63 -10.19
CA PHE A 213 -8.16 -2.48 -10.74
C PHE A 213 -9.45 -2.37 -9.91
N ARG A 214 -10.60 -2.61 -10.53
CA ARG A 214 -11.90 -2.55 -9.83
C ARG A 214 -12.12 -3.74 -8.92
N VAL A 215 -11.67 -4.92 -9.35
CA VAL A 215 -11.89 -6.18 -8.67
C VAL A 215 -10.55 -6.82 -8.32
N LEU A 216 -10.38 -7.16 -7.05
CA LEU A 216 -9.29 -7.99 -6.57
C LEU A 216 -9.83 -9.40 -6.32
N VAL A 217 -9.38 -10.36 -7.11
CA VAL A 217 -9.67 -11.76 -6.90
C VAL A 217 -8.59 -12.36 -6.03
N ALA A 218 -8.91 -12.63 -4.76
CA ALA A 218 -7.99 -13.22 -3.80
C ALA A 218 -8.30 -14.71 -3.59
N ASP A 219 -7.30 -15.58 -3.71
CA ASP A 219 -7.44 -16.96 -3.24
C ASP A 219 -7.45 -16.97 -1.71
N ASP A 220 -8.14 -17.91 -1.10
CA ASP A 220 -8.42 -18.10 0.35
C ASP A 220 -7.30 -17.56 1.29
N LEU A 221 -7.12 -16.23 1.27
CA LEU A 221 -6.11 -15.52 2.02
C LEU A 221 -6.55 -15.37 3.47
N LYS A 222 -6.05 -16.22 4.35
CA LYS A 222 -6.32 -16.15 5.80
C LYS A 222 -6.17 -14.75 6.40
N PRO A 223 -5.22 -13.88 6.00
CA PRO A 223 -5.14 -12.53 6.51
C PRO A 223 -6.30 -11.62 6.13
N VAL A 224 -7.03 -11.96 5.05
CA VAL A 224 -8.10 -11.14 4.49
C VAL A 224 -9.48 -11.70 4.85
N VAL A 225 -9.59 -13.02 4.99
CA VAL A 225 -10.83 -13.74 5.28
C VAL A 225 -10.74 -14.43 6.64
N ASP A 226 -11.51 -13.96 7.62
CA ASP A 226 -11.58 -14.58 8.97
C ASP A 226 -12.22 -15.96 8.94
N LYS A 227 -13.22 -16.16 8.07
CA LYS A 227 -13.93 -17.42 7.90
C LYS A 227 -14.34 -17.59 6.45
N ALA A 228 -13.77 -18.61 5.80
CA ALA A 228 -14.17 -18.98 4.46
C ALA A 228 -15.62 -19.53 4.48
N GLY A 229 -16.55 -18.82 3.85
CA GLY A 229 -17.95 -19.21 3.67
C GLY A 229 -18.21 -19.50 2.18
N ARG A 230 -19.01 -20.54 1.89
CA ARG A 230 -19.33 -20.91 0.50
C ARG A 230 -20.16 -19.84 -0.23
N LEU A 231 -20.96 -19.07 0.49
CA LEU A 231 -21.86 -18.05 -0.04
C LEU A 231 -21.50 -16.65 0.46
N GLU A 232 -21.06 -16.53 1.73
CA GLU A 232 -20.71 -15.26 2.35
C GLU A 232 -19.41 -15.42 3.16
N PRO A 233 -18.26 -14.99 2.63
CA PRO A 233 -17.03 -14.96 3.38
C PRO A 233 -17.12 -13.88 4.47
N ARG A 234 -16.62 -14.20 5.66
CA ARG A 234 -16.45 -13.18 6.70
C ARG A 234 -15.10 -12.52 6.53
N TRP A 235 -15.12 -11.30 6.03
CA TRP A 235 -13.92 -10.50 5.83
C TRP A 235 -13.34 -10.02 7.16
N ASN A 236 -12.00 -9.91 7.21
CA ASN A 236 -11.31 -9.20 8.26
C ASN A 236 -11.72 -7.72 8.26
N ARG A 237 -11.92 -7.15 9.46
CA ARG A 237 -12.39 -5.76 9.60
C ARG A 237 -11.44 -4.72 8.99
N GLU A 238 -10.13 -4.89 9.20
CA GLU A 238 -9.11 -3.99 8.65
C GLU A 238 -9.08 -4.03 7.13
N TRP A 239 -9.24 -5.24 6.58
CA TRP A 239 -9.34 -5.44 5.14
C TRP A 239 -10.60 -4.80 4.54
N LEU A 240 -11.74 -4.98 5.20
CA LEU A 240 -13.01 -4.39 4.75
C LEU A 240 -12.93 -2.85 4.74
N GLU A 241 -12.34 -2.27 5.78
CA GLU A 241 -12.13 -0.82 5.86
C GLU A 241 -11.20 -0.31 4.74
N TYR A 242 -10.14 -1.07 4.43
CA TYR A 242 -9.26 -0.78 3.30
C TYR A 242 -9.98 -0.84 1.96
N ALA A 243 -10.71 -1.92 1.70
CA ALA A 243 -11.45 -2.11 0.46
C ALA A 243 -12.50 -1.01 0.25
N GLN A 244 -13.23 -0.63 1.31
CA GLN A 244 -14.18 0.49 1.27
C GLN A 244 -13.49 1.83 1.01
N ALA A 245 -12.36 2.09 1.67
CA ALA A 245 -11.60 3.34 1.49
C ALA A 245 -11.05 3.49 0.07
N ARG A 246 -10.73 2.37 -0.61
CA ARG A 246 -10.22 2.36 -1.98
C ARG A 246 -11.31 2.15 -3.05
N GLY A 247 -12.55 1.87 -2.65
CA GLY A 247 -13.62 1.51 -3.59
C GLY A 247 -13.36 0.18 -4.32
N LEU A 248 -12.59 -0.71 -3.69
CA LEU A 248 -12.17 -1.98 -4.25
C LEU A 248 -13.23 -3.05 -3.97
N VAL A 249 -13.64 -3.79 -5.00
CA VAL A 249 -14.46 -4.97 -4.87
C VAL A 249 -13.53 -6.18 -4.68
N CYS A 250 -13.77 -6.93 -3.59
CA CYS A 250 -13.02 -8.16 -3.34
C CYS A 250 -13.90 -9.36 -3.69
N ASP A 251 -13.43 -10.16 -4.64
CA ASP A 251 -14.07 -11.44 -4.98
C ASP A 251 -13.21 -12.58 -4.42
N PRO A 252 -13.69 -13.33 -3.42
CA PRO A 252 -12.99 -14.52 -2.97
C PRO A 252 -13.09 -15.58 -4.06
N ALA A 253 -11.95 -16.04 -4.57
CA ALA A 253 -11.94 -17.20 -5.46
C ALA A 253 -12.71 -18.36 -4.82
N ARG A 254 -13.58 -19.01 -5.60
CA ARG A 254 -14.47 -20.06 -5.08
C ARG A 254 -13.68 -21.18 -4.40
N VAL A 255 -13.95 -21.39 -3.13
CA VAL A 255 -13.33 -22.44 -2.33
C VAL A 255 -13.55 -23.80 -3.01
N ARG A 256 -12.47 -24.51 -3.34
CA ARG A 256 -12.44 -25.83 -3.97
C ARG A 256 -12.93 -25.93 -5.43
N SER A 257 -12.82 -24.88 -6.22
CA SER A 257 -12.96 -25.01 -7.67
C SER A 257 -11.57 -24.94 -8.33
N PRO A 258 -10.83 -26.08 -8.42
CA PRO A 258 -9.48 -26.09 -9.03
C PRO A 258 -9.51 -25.64 -10.49
N GLN A 259 -10.70 -25.71 -11.12
CA GLN A 259 -10.90 -25.33 -12.51
C GLN A 259 -10.85 -23.82 -12.74
N ASP A 260 -11.22 -23.01 -11.74
CA ASP A 260 -11.14 -21.53 -11.80
C ASP A 260 -9.69 -21.04 -11.57
N LYS A 261 -8.81 -21.92 -11.04
CA LYS A 261 -7.41 -21.66 -10.70
C LYS A 261 -6.41 -21.75 -11.86
N GLY A 262 -6.83 -22.21 -13.01
CA GLY A 262 -5.91 -22.46 -14.15
C GLY A 262 -5.10 -21.26 -14.61
N ARG A 263 -5.47 -20.04 -14.18
CA ARG A 263 -4.81 -18.79 -14.53
C ARG A 263 -3.75 -18.35 -13.51
N VAL A 264 -3.93 -18.68 -12.22
CA VAL A 264 -3.15 -18.14 -11.09
C VAL A 264 -2.27 -19.18 -10.40
N GLU A 265 -2.63 -20.48 -10.44
CA GLU A 265 -1.88 -21.53 -9.73
C GLU A 265 -0.38 -21.55 -9.98
N ASN A 266 0.08 -20.81 -10.97
CA ASN A 266 1.47 -20.73 -11.36
C ASN A 266 2.18 -19.41 -10.97
N GLY A 267 1.49 -18.41 -10.45
CA GLY A 267 2.10 -17.11 -10.13
C GLY A 267 3.23 -17.23 -9.12
N VAL A 268 2.95 -17.79 -7.95
CA VAL A 268 3.96 -18.02 -6.90
C VAL A 268 5.00 -19.05 -7.36
N LYS A 269 4.58 -20.18 -7.95
CA LYS A 269 5.52 -21.20 -8.46
C LYS A 269 6.40 -20.65 -9.58
N PHE A 270 5.82 -19.83 -10.46
CA PHE A 270 6.59 -19.16 -11.51
C PHE A 270 7.61 -18.19 -10.91
N THR A 271 7.21 -17.36 -9.95
CA THR A 271 8.11 -16.45 -9.23
C THR A 271 9.19 -17.21 -8.49
N GLN A 272 8.84 -18.28 -7.79
CA GLN A 272 9.81 -19.12 -7.08
C GLN A 272 10.86 -19.71 -8.00
N ARG A 273 10.44 -20.28 -9.15
CA ARG A 273 11.35 -20.99 -10.07
C ARG A 273 12.12 -20.07 -11.01
N SER A 274 11.53 -18.92 -11.39
CA SER A 274 12.10 -18.05 -12.43
C SER A 274 12.75 -16.79 -11.86
N PHE A 275 12.35 -16.36 -10.66
CA PHE A 275 12.96 -15.22 -9.97
C PHE A 275 13.84 -15.69 -8.80
N PHE A 276 13.25 -16.38 -7.82
CA PHE A 276 13.87 -16.62 -6.52
C PHE A 276 14.93 -17.73 -6.53
N ALA A 277 14.66 -18.83 -7.23
CA ALA A 277 15.52 -20.01 -7.18
C ALA A 277 16.93 -19.71 -7.72
N GLY A 278 17.96 -20.11 -6.97
CA GLY A 278 19.36 -19.89 -7.32
C GLY A 278 19.84 -18.45 -7.17
N GLU A 279 19.09 -17.61 -6.46
CA GLU A 279 19.47 -16.23 -6.16
C GLU A 279 19.89 -16.08 -4.70
N ASP A 280 20.88 -15.24 -4.48
CA ASP A 280 21.29 -14.74 -3.17
C ASP A 280 20.90 -13.27 -3.06
N PHE A 281 20.31 -12.89 -1.93
CA PHE A 281 19.81 -11.54 -1.68
C PHE A 281 20.42 -10.96 -0.40
N ASN A 282 20.79 -9.68 -0.47
CA ASN A 282 21.28 -8.90 0.66
C ASN A 282 20.13 -8.25 1.44
N GLY A 283 19.16 -9.06 1.88
CA GLY A 283 17.97 -8.59 2.58
C GLY A 283 16.76 -8.38 1.68
N ILE A 284 15.65 -7.94 2.29
CA ILE A 284 14.36 -7.81 1.59
C ILE A 284 14.33 -6.65 0.61
N GLU A 285 15.06 -5.58 0.88
CA GLU A 285 15.09 -4.38 0.02
C GLU A 285 15.79 -4.67 -1.31
N ASP A 286 16.96 -5.36 -1.27
CA ASP A 286 17.64 -5.83 -2.46
C ASP A 286 16.76 -6.82 -3.23
N ALA A 287 16.13 -7.76 -2.53
CA ALA A 287 15.23 -8.73 -3.15
C ALA A 287 14.03 -8.03 -3.83
N GLN A 288 13.43 -7.00 -3.20
CA GLN A 288 12.30 -6.26 -3.79
C GLN A 288 12.72 -5.47 -5.03
N CYS A 289 13.82 -4.74 -4.97
CA CYS A 289 14.35 -4.00 -6.12
C CYS A 289 14.56 -4.94 -7.32
N ARG A 290 15.19 -6.10 -7.09
CA ARG A 290 15.40 -7.11 -8.13
C ARG A 290 14.11 -7.79 -8.60
N ALA A 291 13.11 -7.94 -7.73
CA ALA A 291 11.78 -8.42 -8.11
C ALA A 291 11.07 -7.43 -9.04
N ASP A 292 11.15 -6.15 -8.74
CA ASP A 292 10.56 -5.08 -9.58
C ASP A 292 11.17 -5.06 -10.99
N ASP A 293 12.49 -5.15 -11.08
CA ASP A 293 13.21 -5.24 -12.37
C ASP A 293 12.84 -6.53 -13.11
N TRP A 294 12.77 -7.65 -12.40
CA TRP A 294 12.36 -8.91 -12.99
C TRP A 294 10.92 -8.85 -13.53
N CYS A 295 9.99 -8.24 -12.79
CA CYS A 295 8.61 -8.05 -13.24
C CYS A 295 8.55 -7.24 -14.53
N ARG A 296 9.30 -6.13 -14.61
CA ARG A 296 9.30 -5.24 -15.78
C ARG A 296 10.03 -5.84 -16.99
N ILE A 297 11.24 -6.33 -16.78
CA ILE A 297 12.16 -6.69 -17.86
C ILE A 297 12.01 -8.16 -18.26
N ARG A 298 11.98 -9.09 -17.31
CA ARG A 298 11.99 -10.52 -17.60
C ARG A 298 10.57 -11.08 -17.74
N ALA A 299 9.76 -11.00 -16.70
CA ALA A 299 8.40 -11.52 -16.72
C ALA A 299 7.49 -10.75 -17.66
N GLY A 300 7.60 -9.41 -17.68
CA GLY A 300 6.76 -8.55 -18.50
C GLY A 300 7.08 -8.59 -19.99
N MET A 301 8.36 -8.72 -20.35
CA MET A 301 8.78 -8.69 -21.76
C MET A 301 8.93 -10.06 -22.42
N ARG A 302 8.77 -11.15 -21.67
CA ARG A 302 8.72 -12.50 -22.26
C ARG A 302 7.49 -12.68 -23.14
N VAL A 303 7.59 -13.47 -24.19
CA VAL A 303 6.41 -13.92 -24.93
C VAL A 303 5.65 -14.94 -24.08
N HIS A 304 4.44 -14.57 -23.65
CA HIS A 304 3.61 -15.44 -22.81
C HIS A 304 3.14 -16.67 -23.58
N GLY A 305 3.21 -17.85 -22.94
CA GLY A 305 2.96 -19.13 -23.61
C GLY A 305 1.55 -19.27 -24.20
N THR A 306 0.54 -18.74 -23.53
CA THR A 306 -0.88 -18.84 -23.92
C THR A 306 -1.28 -17.68 -24.84
N THR A 307 -1.01 -16.42 -24.44
CA THR A 307 -1.46 -15.23 -25.20
C THR A 307 -0.56 -14.94 -26.40
N ARG A 308 0.64 -15.50 -26.46
CA ARG A 308 1.66 -15.24 -27.49
C ARG A 308 2.07 -13.77 -27.63
N GLN A 309 1.78 -12.97 -26.64
CA GLN A 309 2.07 -11.54 -26.54
C GLN A 309 3.00 -11.25 -25.35
N ARG A 310 3.55 -10.05 -25.29
CA ARG A 310 4.36 -9.59 -24.16
C ARG A 310 3.46 -8.92 -23.14
N PRO A 311 3.39 -9.44 -21.90
CA PRO A 311 2.48 -8.93 -20.85
C PRO A 311 2.56 -7.43 -20.63
N ALA A 312 3.75 -6.86 -20.53
CA ALA A 312 3.94 -5.44 -20.27
C ALA A 312 3.43 -4.55 -21.43
N GLU A 313 3.63 -4.97 -22.68
CA GLU A 313 3.16 -4.25 -23.85
C GLU A 313 1.62 -4.25 -23.94
N VAL A 314 1.00 -5.42 -23.72
CA VAL A 314 -0.47 -5.55 -23.69
C VAL A 314 -1.06 -4.72 -22.55
N PHE A 315 -0.46 -4.80 -21.37
CA PHE A 315 -0.89 -4.01 -20.22
C PHE A 315 -0.87 -2.52 -20.54
N ALA A 316 0.26 -2.00 -21.02
CA ALA A 316 0.41 -0.58 -21.32
C ALA A 316 -0.57 -0.07 -22.39
N GLN A 317 -0.91 -0.90 -23.39
CA GLN A 317 -1.79 -0.52 -24.49
C GLN A 317 -3.28 -0.66 -24.16
N VAL A 318 -3.65 -1.67 -23.36
CA VAL A 318 -5.05 -2.09 -23.23
C VAL A 318 -5.60 -1.91 -21.81
N GLU A 319 -4.83 -2.25 -20.76
CA GLU A 319 -5.32 -2.20 -19.39
C GLU A 319 -4.98 -0.88 -18.68
N ALA A 320 -3.75 -0.38 -18.79
CA ALA A 320 -3.31 0.83 -18.11
C ALA A 320 -4.20 2.07 -18.38
N PRO A 321 -4.70 2.32 -19.61
CA PRO A 321 -5.54 3.49 -19.89
C PRO A 321 -6.92 3.47 -19.21
N VAL A 322 -7.40 2.30 -18.78
CA VAL A 322 -8.74 2.10 -18.21
C VAL A 322 -8.75 1.80 -16.71
N LEU A 323 -7.57 1.76 -16.10
CA LEU A 323 -7.45 1.62 -14.64
C LEU A 323 -8.10 2.81 -13.93
N LEU A 324 -8.57 2.56 -12.71
CA LEU A 324 -8.93 3.64 -11.79
C LEU A 324 -7.67 4.44 -11.42
N PRO A 325 -7.81 5.76 -11.12
CA PRO A 325 -6.67 6.56 -10.72
C PRO A 325 -5.89 5.93 -9.56
N ALA A 326 -4.55 6.01 -9.62
CA ALA A 326 -3.71 5.60 -8.51
C ALA A 326 -4.01 6.47 -7.27
N PRO A 327 -3.97 5.88 -6.06
CA PRO A 327 -4.16 6.66 -4.84
C PRO A 327 -3.08 7.74 -4.69
N GLU A 328 -3.47 8.98 -4.40
CA GLU A 328 -2.53 10.07 -4.15
C GLU A 328 -1.65 9.83 -2.91
N HIS A 329 -2.23 9.17 -1.91
CA HIS A 329 -1.55 8.89 -0.66
C HIS A 329 -1.69 7.40 -0.29
N PRO A 330 -0.60 6.78 0.23
CA PRO A 330 -0.66 5.40 0.69
C PRO A 330 -1.63 5.26 1.87
N TYR A 331 -2.38 4.17 1.87
CA TYR A 331 -3.33 3.86 2.94
C TYR A 331 -2.60 3.50 4.23
N ARG A 332 -2.95 4.19 5.30
CA ARG A 332 -2.45 3.87 6.63
C ARG A 332 -3.45 2.96 7.33
N VAL A 333 -3.02 1.74 7.58
CA VAL A 333 -3.86 0.76 8.29
C VAL A 333 -4.14 1.26 9.70
N PRO A 334 -5.42 1.51 10.06
CA PRO A 334 -5.75 1.97 11.39
C PRO A 334 -5.63 0.84 12.41
N ALA A 335 -5.04 1.14 13.55
CA ALA A 335 -5.01 0.23 14.69
C ALA A 335 -6.31 0.37 15.49
N TRP A 336 -7.04 -0.73 15.62
CA TRP A 336 -8.23 -0.80 16.45
C TRP A 336 -7.91 -1.44 17.80
N SER A 337 -8.43 -0.87 18.86
CA SER A 337 -8.30 -1.41 20.21
C SER A 337 -9.55 -1.15 21.04
N GLN A 338 -9.75 -1.95 22.08
CA GLN A 338 -10.76 -1.70 23.11
C GLN A 338 -10.07 -1.14 24.34
N ALA A 339 -10.61 -0.07 24.90
CA ALA A 339 -10.05 0.55 26.09
C ALA A 339 -11.15 0.86 27.11
N LYS A 340 -10.83 0.69 28.39
CA LYS A 340 -11.70 1.11 29.49
C LYS A 340 -11.38 2.55 29.85
N VAL A 341 -12.40 3.40 29.93
CA VAL A 341 -12.25 4.78 30.40
C VAL A 341 -11.83 4.78 31.86
N GLN A 342 -10.70 5.40 32.15
CA GLN A 342 -10.15 5.48 33.50
C GLN A 342 -10.87 6.55 34.34
N ARG A 343 -10.57 6.59 35.66
CA ARG A 343 -11.17 7.55 36.59
C ARG A 343 -10.79 9.01 36.31
N ASP A 344 -9.71 9.23 35.60
CA ASP A 344 -9.23 10.52 35.12
C ASP A 344 -9.81 10.92 33.73
N PHE A 345 -10.85 10.20 33.29
CA PHE A 345 -11.57 10.43 32.04
C PHE A 345 -10.73 10.24 30.77
N HIS A 346 -9.62 9.49 30.88
CA HIS A 346 -8.78 9.15 29.75
C HIS A 346 -8.87 7.68 29.39
N VAL A 347 -8.59 7.41 28.12
CA VAL A 347 -8.29 6.08 27.60
C VAL A 347 -6.84 6.01 27.16
N ARG A 348 -6.21 4.86 27.36
CA ARG A 348 -4.87 4.61 26.84
C ARG A 348 -4.96 3.94 25.49
N ALA A 349 -4.34 4.54 24.46
CA ALA A 349 -4.19 3.96 23.14
C ALA A 349 -2.84 4.38 22.55
N GLN A 350 -2.18 3.50 21.78
CA GLN A 350 -0.87 3.77 21.17
C GLN A 350 0.17 4.35 22.17
N ASN A 351 0.15 3.85 23.41
CA ASN A 351 1.00 4.31 24.51
C ASN A 351 0.84 5.79 24.91
N ALA A 352 -0.25 6.44 24.52
CA ALA A 352 -0.62 7.80 24.90
C ALA A 352 -2.02 7.82 25.56
N PHE A 353 -2.41 8.97 26.11
CA PHE A 353 -3.66 9.14 26.84
C PHE A 353 -4.54 10.17 26.13
N TYR A 354 -5.84 9.85 26.00
CA TYR A 354 -6.82 10.67 25.27
C TYR A 354 -8.07 10.84 26.12
N SER A 355 -8.52 12.10 26.31
CA SER A 355 -9.72 12.36 27.09
C SER A 355 -10.98 11.94 26.38
N VAL A 356 -11.98 11.57 27.16
CA VAL A 356 -13.35 11.29 26.73
C VAL A 356 -14.33 11.88 27.73
N PRO A 357 -15.58 12.16 27.37
CA PRO A 357 -16.56 12.72 28.27
C PRO A 357 -16.65 11.96 29.61
N TYR A 358 -16.56 12.69 30.71
CA TYR A 358 -16.53 12.15 32.09
C TYR A 358 -17.67 11.18 32.41
N ARG A 359 -18.82 11.32 31.74
CA ARG A 359 -19.99 10.44 31.87
C ARG A 359 -19.71 9.00 31.45
N LEU A 360 -18.62 8.76 30.72
CA LEU A 360 -18.21 7.43 30.24
C LEU A 360 -17.19 6.78 31.15
N ALA A 361 -16.86 7.38 32.31
CA ALA A 361 -15.91 6.79 33.26
C ALA A 361 -16.30 5.36 33.61
N GLY A 362 -15.34 4.43 33.52
CA GLY A 362 -15.53 3.01 33.78
C GLY A 362 -16.13 2.20 32.63
N GLN A 363 -16.61 2.82 31.56
CA GLN A 363 -17.18 2.14 30.39
C GLN A 363 -16.10 1.71 29.39
N GLN A 364 -16.43 0.74 28.55
CA GLN A 364 -15.61 0.27 27.45
C GLN A 364 -15.90 1.13 26.20
N VAL A 365 -14.83 1.52 25.50
CA VAL A 365 -14.89 2.27 24.25
C VAL A 365 -13.98 1.63 23.21
N SER A 366 -14.32 1.77 21.93
CA SER A 366 -13.46 1.36 20.83
C SER A 366 -12.60 2.54 20.39
N VAL A 367 -11.33 2.30 20.18
CA VAL A 367 -10.36 3.32 19.75
C VAL A 367 -9.78 2.93 18.42
N ARG A 368 -9.80 3.84 17.45
CA ARG A 368 -9.20 3.73 16.13
C ARG A 368 -8.08 4.77 16.00
N ALA A 369 -6.87 4.33 15.75
CA ALA A 369 -5.71 5.18 15.52
C ALA A 369 -5.15 4.95 14.11
N ASP A 370 -5.02 6.00 13.29
CA ASP A 370 -4.54 5.90 11.91
C ASP A 370 -3.17 6.56 11.66
N GLY A 371 -2.44 6.86 12.73
CA GLY A 371 -1.12 7.49 12.67
C GLY A 371 -1.15 9.02 12.67
N ALA A 372 -2.30 9.66 12.41
CA ALA A 372 -2.50 11.10 12.51
C ALA A 372 -3.56 11.44 13.55
N LEU A 373 -4.66 10.72 13.55
CA LEU A 373 -5.81 10.94 14.41
C LEU A 373 -6.12 9.69 15.25
N VAL A 374 -6.65 9.95 16.43
CA VAL A 374 -7.24 8.93 17.30
C VAL A 374 -8.72 9.24 17.45
N LYS A 375 -9.58 8.38 16.89
CA LYS A 375 -11.03 8.46 17.00
C LYS A 375 -11.52 7.47 18.04
N ILE A 376 -12.35 7.94 18.96
CA ILE A 376 -12.89 7.14 20.04
C ILE A 376 -14.38 6.98 19.84
N TYR A 377 -14.84 5.73 19.93
CA TYR A 377 -16.23 5.35 19.65
C TYR A 377 -16.87 4.73 20.88
N HIS A 378 -18.10 5.10 21.14
CA HIS A 378 -18.97 4.46 22.11
C HIS A 378 -20.27 4.05 21.45
N ARG A 379 -20.64 2.76 21.51
CA ARG A 379 -21.83 2.19 20.86
C ARG A 379 -21.95 2.54 19.38
N GLY A 380 -20.80 2.51 18.65
CA GLY A 380 -20.75 2.78 17.22
C GLY A 380 -20.68 4.27 16.82
N GLN A 381 -20.88 5.21 17.77
CA GLN A 381 -20.79 6.64 17.50
C GLN A 381 -19.43 7.20 17.88
N VAL A 382 -18.89 8.12 17.06
CA VAL A 382 -17.67 8.87 17.37
C VAL A 382 -17.98 9.86 18.49
N ILE A 383 -17.32 9.69 19.63
CA ILE A 383 -17.48 10.57 20.79
C ILE A 383 -16.37 11.60 20.92
N ARG A 384 -15.14 11.29 20.43
CA ARG A 384 -14.01 12.22 20.38
C ARG A 384 -13.07 11.87 19.25
N THR A 385 -12.41 12.92 18.75
CA THR A 385 -11.30 12.84 17.80
C THR A 385 -10.16 13.69 18.35
N HIS A 386 -8.98 13.07 18.50
CA HIS A 386 -7.77 13.75 18.95
C HIS A 386 -6.66 13.62 17.90
N ALA A 387 -5.74 14.57 17.87
CA ALA A 387 -4.47 14.37 17.19
C ALA A 387 -3.66 13.30 17.91
N GLN A 388 -3.03 12.38 17.17
CA GLN A 388 -2.21 11.34 17.78
C GLN A 388 -1.02 11.95 18.52
N GLN A 389 -0.79 11.47 19.74
CA GLN A 389 0.30 11.91 20.61
C GLN A 389 1.45 10.91 20.58
N PRO A 390 2.68 11.37 20.80
CA PRO A 390 3.81 10.47 21.04
C PRO A 390 3.60 9.62 22.28
N ALA A 391 4.37 8.53 22.42
CA ALA A 391 4.30 7.65 23.58
C ALA A 391 4.51 8.45 24.87
N GLY A 392 3.63 8.24 25.86
CA GLY A 392 3.59 9.01 27.12
C GLY A 392 2.86 10.35 27.02
N GLY A 393 2.52 10.80 25.82
CA GLY A 393 1.79 12.05 25.58
C GLY A 393 0.33 11.99 26.05
N ARG A 394 -0.27 13.16 26.17
CA ARG A 394 -1.67 13.31 26.59
C ARG A 394 -2.38 14.36 25.74
N ALA A 395 -3.51 14.00 25.16
CA ALA A 395 -4.44 14.93 24.53
C ALA A 395 -5.72 14.99 25.38
N SER A 396 -6.07 16.18 25.83
CA SER A 396 -7.23 16.36 26.70
C SER A 396 -8.07 17.54 26.21
N ASP A 397 -9.38 17.32 26.11
CA ASP A 397 -10.38 18.36 25.85
C ASP A 397 -11.00 18.81 27.18
N ALA A 398 -11.11 20.15 27.39
CA ALA A 398 -11.69 20.70 28.59
C ALA A 398 -13.17 20.30 28.79
N ALA A 399 -13.90 20.10 27.70
CA ALA A 399 -15.31 19.70 27.74
C ALA A 399 -15.52 18.26 28.26
N ASP A 400 -14.46 17.45 28.32
CA ASP A 400 -14.54 16.08 28.81
C ASP A 400 -14.54 15.96 30.35
N PHE A 401 -14.21 17.05 31.03
CA PHE A 401 -14.14 17.07 32.50
C PHE A 401 -15.44 17.60 33.11
N PRO A 402 -15.77 17.19 34.34
CA PRO A 402 -16.84 17.83 35.07
C PRO A 402 -16.61 19.34 35.20
N PRO A 403 -17.66 20.17 35.13
CA PRO A 403 -17.51 21.61 35.21
C PRO A 403 -16.66 22.06 36.42
N GLY A 404 -15.61 22.86 36.17
CA GLY A 404 -14.74 23.44 37.18
C GLY A 404 -13.61 22.56 37.70
N THR A 405 -13.50 21.29 37.24
CA THR A 405 -12.43 20.39 37.71
C THR A 405 -11.21 20.37 36.79
N ASP A 406 -11.38 20.70 35.53
CA ASP A 406 -10.34 20.65 34.49
C ASP A 406 -9.17 21.61 34.75
N ILE A 407 -9.48 22.83 35.23
CA ILE A 407 -8.49 23.90 35.44
C ILE A 407 -7.51 23.51 36.54
N TYR A 408 -8.02 22.96 37.64
CA TYR A 408 -7.20 22.51 38.75
C TYR A 408 -6.32 21.31 38.36
N ALA A 409 -6.89 20.33 37.63
CA ALA A 409 -6.19 19.13 37.19
C ALA A 409 -5.06 19.45 36.21
N ARG A 410 -5.23 20.44 35.35
CA ARG A 410 -4.23 20.87 34.37
C ARG A 410 -3.20 21.85 34.92
N ARG A 411 -3.41 22.36 36.16
CA ARG A 411 -2.61 23.45 36.72
C ARG A 411 -2.57 24.68 35.79
N ASP A 412 -3.69 24.96 35.10
CA ASP A 412 -3.81 26.02 34.13
C ASP A 412 -3.96 27.36 34.90
N VAL A 413 -2.80 27.94 35.22
CA VAL A 413 -2.67 29.17 35.98
C VAL A 413 -3.22 30.35 35.21
N ASP A 414 -2.98 30.42 33.90
CA ASP A 414 -3.40 31.52 33.04
C ASP A 414 -4.93 31.55 32.92
N LYS A 415 -5.55 30.42 32.72
CA LYS A 415 -7.01 30.31 32.66
C LYS A 415 -7.66 30.66 34.00
N LEU A 416 -7.02 30.26 35.11
CA LEU A 416 -7.51 30.61 36.44
C LEU A 416 -7.40 32.11 36.70
N ALA A 417 -6.30 32.76 36.29
CA ALA A 417 -6.14 34.21 36.35
C ALA A 417 -7.17 34.95 35.49
N ALA A 418 -7.43 34.47 34.28
CA ALA A 418 -8.47 35.01 33.40
C ALA A 418 -9.89 34.89 34.00
N MET A 419 -10.19 33.77 34.67
CA MET A 419 -11.47 33.60 35.39
C MET A 419 -11.62 34.59 36.56
N ALA A 420 -10.55 34.90 37.27
CA ALA A 420 -10.57 35.93 38.33
C ALA A 420 -10.75 37.30 37.73
N ALA A 421 -10.04 37.65 36.64
CA ALA A 421 -10.16 38.92 35.93
C ALA A 421 -11.58 39.17 35.35
N ALA A 422 -12.25 38.09 34.89
CA ALA A 422 -13.63 38.17 34.44
C ALA A 422 -14.63 38.57 35.55
N ARG A 423 -14.25 38.48 36.84
CA ARG A 423 -15.07 38.89 38.00
C ARG A 423 -14.88 40.33 38.41
N GLY A 424 -13.74 40.92 38.06
CA GLY A 424 -13.37 42.31 38.35
C GLY A 424 -11.89 42.57 38.07
N LYS A 425 -11.55 43.82 37.76
CA LYS A 425 -10.17 44.22 37.45
C LYS A 425 -9.24 44.04 38.62
N ALA A 426 -9.63 44.53 39.81
CA ALA A 426 -8.82 44.40 41.02
C ALA A 426 -8.74 42.95 41.51
N ILE A 427 -9.83 42.17 41.36
CA ILE A 427 -9.83 40.71 41.61
C ILE A 427 -8.81 40.02 40.72
N GLY A 428 -8.75 40.37 39.42
CA GLY A 428 -7.78 39.83 38.47
C GLY A 428 -6.35 40.15 38.84
N ILE A 429 -6.04 41.44 39.16
CA ILE A 429 -4.70 41.88 39.60
C ILE A 429 -4.32 41.18 40.91
N TYR A 430 -5.23 41.05 41.83
CA TYR A 430 -5.01 40.36 43.11
C TYR A 430 -4.72 38.87 42.93
N ALA A 431 -5.44 38.23 42.06
CA ALA A 431 -5.22 36.82 41.68
C ALA A 431 -3.83 36.63 41.03
N ALA A 432 -3.44 37.53 40.11
CA ALA A 432 -2.12 37.51 39.49
C ALA A 432 -1.01 37.65 40.54
N ARG A 433 -1.15 38.56 41.52
CA ARG A 433 -0.21 38.73 42.63
C ARG A 433 -0.13 37.51 43.55
N ILE A 434 -1.24 36.80 43.77
CA ILE A 434 -1.24 35.53 44.52
C ILE A 434 -0.43 34.46 43.77
N LEU A 435 -0.52 34.45 42.42
CA LEU A 435 0.13 33.48 41.55
C LEU A 435 1.56 33.84 41.19
N ASP A 436 2.01 35.07 41.50
CA ASP A 436 3.38 35.57 41.27
C ASP A 436 4.34 34.93 42.28
N THR A 437 4.60 33.65 42.08
CA THR A 437 5.50 32.83 42.88
C THR A 437 6.23 31.84 41.99
N PRO A 438 7.42 31.34 42.36
CA PRO A 438 8.16 30.34 41.58
C PRO A 438 7.35 29.07 41.26
N LEU A 439 6.33 28.74 42.07
CA LEU A 439 5.46 27.58 41.91
C LEU A 439 3.97 27.99 41.97
N PRO A 440 3.44 28.67 40.95
CA PRO A 440 2.09 29.28 40.94
C PRO A 440 0.98 28.30 41.27
N TRP A 441 1.08 27.05 40.83
CA TRP A 441 0.06 26.04 41.04
C TRP A 441 -0.17 25.70 42.51
N THR A 442 0.80 25.96 43.40
CA THR A 442 0.64 25.76 44.86
C THR A 442 -0.34 26.76 45.46
N ARG A 443 -0.54 27.91 44.79
CA ARG A 443 -1.40 29.01 45.23
C ARG A 443 -2.80 29.00 44.56
N MET A 444 -3.07 28.08 43.63
CA MET A 444 -4.35 28.03 42.93
C MET A 444 -5.55 27.93 43.88
N ARG A 445 -5.42 27.22 45.02
CA ARG A 445 -6.49 27.14 46.03
C ARG A 445 -6.88 28.50 46.61
N ALA A 446 -5.92 29.39 46.80
CA ALA A 446 -6.18 30.75 47.30
C ALA A 446 -6.97 31.57 46.23
N VAL A 447 -6.64 31.43 44.94
CA VAL A 447 -7.39 32.10 43.88
C VAL A 447 -8.81 31.52 43.74
N TYR A 448 -8.97 30.20 43.85
CA TYR A 448 -10.32 29.60 43.88
C TYR A 448 -11.15 30.11 45.08
N ALA A 449 -10.53 30.25 46.27
CA ALA A 449 -11.20 30.81 47.42
C ALA A 449 -11.61 32.28 47.16
N LEU A 450 -10.75 33.10 46.52
CA LEU A 450 -11.07 34.47 46.12
C LEU A 450 -12.27 34.53 45.17
N ILE A 451 -12.24 33.69 44.10
CA ILE A 451 -13.38 33.58 43.18
C ILE A 451 -14.65 33.10 43.89
N GLY A 452 -14.51 32.19 44.87
CA GLY A 452 -15.59 31.74 45.72
C GLY A 452 -16.23 32.89 46.53
N LEU A 453 -15.41 33.79 47.10
CA LEU A 453 -15.91 34.99 47.78
C LEU A 453 -16.72 35.87 46.84
N ALA A 454 -16.23 36.11 45.63
CA ALA A 454 -16.93 36.89 44.60
C ALA A 454 -18.29 36.24 44.22
N ARG A 455 -18.36 34.91 44.25
CA ARG A 455 -19.61 34.18 43.99
C ARG A 455 -20.58 34.29 45.17
N THR A 456 -20.08 34.24 46.39
CA THR A 456 -20.92 34.22 47.62
C THR A 456 -21.43 35.62 47.99
N TYR A 457 -20.59 36.63 47.88
CA TYR A 457 -20.86 37.98 48.37
C TYR A 457 -21.12 38.99 47.23
N GLY A 458 -21.00 38.55 45.96
CA GLY A 458 -21.03 39.40 44.78
C GLY A 458 -19.65 39.91 44.38
N SER A 459 -19.48 40.25 43.08
CA SER A 459 -18.19 40.71 42.56
C SER A 459 -17.80 42.09 43.08
N ASP A 460 -18.73 43.07 43.18
CA ASP A 460 -18.42 44.43 43.55
C ASP A 460 -17.83 44.61 44.98
N PRO A 461 -18.38 43.98 46.04
CA PRO A 461 -17.76 44.05 47.35
C PRO A 461 -16.37 43.44 47.43
N VAL A 462 -16.13 42.38 46.69
CA VAL A 462 -14.82 41.69 46.64
C VAL A 462 -13.82 42.49 45.82
N GLU A 463 -14.28 43.09 44.71
CA GLU A 463 -13.48 44.00 43.89
C GLU A 463 -12.89 45.16 44.69
N GLN A 464 -13.74 45.83 45.48
CA GLN A 464 -13.34 46.95 46.31
C GLN A 464 -12.42 46.50 47.45
N ALA A 465 -12.71 45.38 48.10
CA ALA A 465 -11.84 44.81 49.10
C ALA A 465 -10.46 44.42 48.53
N CYS A 466 -10.41 43.92 47.32
CA CYS A 466 -9.14 43.64 46.59
C CYS A 466 -8.42 44.93 46.25
N ALA A 467 -9.10 45.95 45.75
CA ALA A 467 -8.49 47.24 45.44
C ALA A 467 -7.83 47.87 46.69
N ALA A 468 -8.55 47.96 47.79
CA ALA A 468 -8.06 48.47 49.06
C ALA A 468 -6.88 47.66 49.62
N ALA A 469 -6.91 46.33 49.49
CA ALA A 469 -5.84 45.48 49.93
C ALA A 469 -4.56 45.59 49.04
N LEU A 470 -4.74 45.84 47.72
CA LEU A 470 -3.63 46.09 46.79
C LEU A 470 -2.94 47.43 47.10
N GLU A 471 -3.66 48.47 47.48
CA GLU A 471 -3.07 49.76 47.90
C GLU A 471 -2.22 49.62 49.14
N LEU A 472 -2.56 48.66 50.02
CA LEU A 472 -1.86 48.39 51.28
C LEU A 472 -0.80 47.27 51.12
N ASP A 473 -0.60 46.78 49.91
CA ASP A 473 0.26 45.61 49.54
C ASP A 473 0.00 44.36 50.42
N VAL A 474 -1.25 44.11 50.77
CA VAL A 474 -1.63 42.98 51.62
C VAL A 474 -2.24 41.85 50.80
N ILE A 475 -1.46 40.78 50.58
CA ILE A 475 -1.89 39.62 49.82
C ILE A 475 -2.34 38.47 50.73
N SER A 476 -3.62 38.51 51.15
CA SER A 476 -4.26 37.48 52.01
C SER A 476 -5.73 37.37 51.76
N VAL A 477 -6.17 36.23 51.20
CA VAL A 477 -7.60 35.97 50.91
C VAL A 477 -8.44 35.92 52.19
N ALA A 478 -7.86 35.49 53.33
CA ALA A 478 -8.53 35.51 54.61
C ALA A 478 -8.85 36.97 55.05
N LYS A 479 -7.97 37.94 54.81
CA LYS A 479 -8.25 39.36 55.06
C LYS A 479 -9.33 39.90 54.11
N ILE A 480 -9.31 39.56 52.82
CA ILE A 480 -10.39 39.94 51.90
C ILE A 480 -11.73 39.43 52.44
N LYS A 481 -11.78 38.15 52.84
CA LYS A 481 -13.00 37.57 53.45
C LYS A 481 -13.46 38.39 54.68
N SER A 482 -12.56 38.71 55.60
CA SER A 482 -12.89 39.49 56.77
C SER A 482 -13.37 40.90 56.47
N ILE A 483 -12.82 41.58 55.45
CA ILE A 483 -13.25 42.92 54.99
C ILE A 483 -14.69 42.84 54.47
N VAL A 484 -14.94 41.87 53.62
CA VAL A 484 -16.27 41.69 53.00
C VAL A 484 -17.34 41.31 54.07
N GLU A 485 -17.01 40.41 55.02
CA GLU A 485 -17.91 40.01 56.13
C GLU A 485 -18.23 41.16 57.08
N LYS A 486 -17.27 42.02 57.40
CA LYS A 486 -17.48 43.15 58.29
C LYS A 486 -18.31 44.29 57.68
N GLY A 487 -18.70 44.16 56.38
CA GLY A 487 -19.62 45.08 55.73
C GLY A 487 -18.93 46.39 55.22
N THR A 488 -17.63 46.57 55.43
CA THR A 488 -16.89 47.71 54.86
C THR A 488 -16.93 47.69 53.35
N GLY A 489 -17.03 46.54 52.74
CA GLY A 489 -17.29 46.40 51.30
C GLY A 489 -18.67 46.84 50.84
N LYS A 490 -19.73 46.67 51.67
CA LYS A 490 -21.09 47.15 51.33
C LYS A 490 -21.19 48.66 51.32
N GLN A 491 -20.57 49.34 52.28
CA GLN A 491 -20.54 50.81 52.28
C GLN A 491 -19.75 51.39 51.14
N ALA A 492 -18.62 50.79 50.83
CA ALA A 492 -17.81 51.14 49.66
C ALA A 492 -18.51 50.82 48.34
N ALA A 493 -19.24 49.70 48.24
CA ALA A 493 -20.06 49.38 47.04
C ALA A 493 -21.18 50.40 46.80
N GLN A 494 -21.84 50.82 47.87
CA GLN A 494 -22.87 51.86 47.79
C GLN A 494 -22.26 53.21 47.35
N ALA A 495 -21.08 53.57 47.86
CA ALA A 495 -20.38 54.79 47.46
C ALA A 495 -19.91 54.72 45.97
N ALA A 496 -19.41 53.57 45.52
CA ALA A 496 -19.03 53.38 44.11
C ALA A 496 -20.22 53.30 43.16
N ALA A 497 -21.32 52.69 43.57
CA ALA A 497 -22.55 52.71 42.78
C ALA A 497 -23.10 54.13 42.59
N ARG A 498 -23.05 54.96 43.64
CA ARG A 498 -23.40 56.38 43.55
C ARG A 498 -22.42 57.17 42.66
N ALA A 499 -21.14 56.88 42.74
CA ALA A 499 -20.13 57.52 41.88
C ALA A 499 -20.28 57.10 40.40
N ARG A 500 -20.62 55.87 40.08
CA ARG A 500 -20.93 55.42 38.73
C ARG A 500 -22.21 56.08 38.19
N GLN A 501 -23.26 56.13 38.97
CA GLN A 501 -24.48 56.83 38.56
C GLN A 501 -24.24 58.31 38.30
N ALA A 502 -23.42 58.99 39.12
CA ALA A 502 -23.02 60.36 38.91
C ALA A 502 -22.16 60.52 37.64
N GLY A 503 -21.24 59.59 37.39
CA GLY A 503 -20.39 59.57 36.20
C GLY A 503 -21.20 59.32 34.90
N GLU A 504 -22.13 58.39 34.94
CA GLU A 504 -23.03 58.10 33.81
C GLU A 504 -24.01 59.27 33.52
N ALA A 505 -24.50 59.94 34.57
CA ALA A 505 -25.27 61.15 34.42
C ALA A 505 -24.44 62.29 33.81
N ALA A 506 -23.19 62.50 34.27
CA ALA A 506 -22.28 63.48 33.71
C ALA A 506 -21.90 63.15 32.23
N ALA A 507 -21.67 61.88 31.91
CA ALA A 507 -21.38 61.41 30.54
C ALA A 507 -22.60 61.60 29.59
N LYS A 508 -23.83 61.35 30.08
CA LYS A 508 -25.06 61.65 29.33
C LYS A 508 -25.25 63.14 29.07
N VAL A 509 -24.93 63.98 30.04
CA VAL A 509 -25.00 65.46 29.88
C VAL A 509 -23.92 65.93 28.89
N THR A 510 -22.72 65.38 28.96
CA THR A 510 -21.63 65.72 28.03
C THR A 510 -21.93 65.19 26.61
N ALA A 511 -22.46 64.00 26.47
CA ALA A 511 -22.90 63.46 25.17
C ALA A 511 -24.02 64.25 24.54
N ALA A 512 -24.99 64.72 25.35
CA ALA A 512 -26.08 65.60 24.87
C ALA A 512 -25.58 66.98 24.43
N ARG A 513 -24.50 67.51 25.04
CA ARG A 513 -23.90 68.80 24.65
C ARG A 513 -23.12 68.76 23.33
N PHE A 514 -22.66 67.59 22.93
CA PHE A 514 -21.90 67.41 21.70
C PHE A 514 -22.67 66.62 20.61
N ALA A 515 -23.88 66.20 20.87
CA ALA A 515 -24.73 65.54 19.86
C ALA A 515 -25.31 66.63 18.93
N ARG A 516 -24.64 66.85 17.81
CA ARG A 516 -25.22 67.57 16.68
C ARG A 516 -26.26 66.69 16.02
N ASP A 517 -27.42 67.28 15.61
CA ASP A 517 -28.49 66.58 14.89
C ASP A 517 -27.90 65.97 13.59
N PRO A 518 -28.02 64.64 13.38
CA PRO A 518 -27.56 64.03 12.15
C PRO A 518 -28.17 64.65 10.88
N ARG A 519 -29.27 65.35 11.00
CA ARG A 519 -29.94 66.08 9.89
C ARG A 519 -29.16 67.34 9.45
N GLU A 520 -28.34 67.95 10.28
CA GLU A 520 -27.47 69.06 9.90
C GLU A 520 -26.32 68.63 8.97
N PHE A 521 -25.91 67.37 9.02
CA PHE A 521 -24.93 66.85 8.10
C PHE A 521 -25.52 66.40 6.74
N ALA A 522 -26.80 66.06 6.70
CA ALA A 522 -27.47 65.67 5.48
C ALA A 522 -27.70 66.81 4.48
N THR A 523 -27.68 68.06 4.96
CA THR A 523 -27.93 69.23 4.11
C THR A 523 -26.65 69.82 3.50
N ALA A 524 -25.48 69.46 4.01
CA ALA A 524 -24.19 70.05 3.55
C ALA A 524 -23.52 69.29 2.37
N THR A 525 -23.90 68.05 2.06
CA THR A 525 -23.16 67.20 1.09
C THR A 525 -23.98 66.66 -0.08
N GLY A 526 -25.27 66.94 -0.19
CA GLY A 526 -26.05 66.59 -1.39
C GLY A 526 -26.14 65.08 -1.73
N VAL A 527 -25.74 64.18 -0.81
CA VAL A 527 -25.79 62.73 -1.05
C VAL A 527 -27.00 62.12 -0.31
N ARG A 528 -28.02 61.73 -1.07
CA ARG A 528 -29.11 60.91 -0.58
C ARG A 528 -28.62 59.47 -0.35
N MET A 529 -28.49 59.05 0.89
CA MET A 529 -28.38 57.62 1.19
C MET A 529 -29.76 56.97 1.07
N GLN A 530 -29.88 56.02 0.13
CA GLN A 530 -31.02 55.11 0.05
C GLN A 530 -30.84 54.02 1.10
N VAL A 531 -31.76 53.95 2.05
CA VAL A 531 -31.88 52.82 2.96
C VAL A 531 -32.58 51.68 2.19
N LEU A 532 -31.89 50.60 1.95
CA LEU A 532 -32.47 49.37 1.41
C LEU A 532 -33.30 48.70 2.50
N PRO A 533 -34.54 48.29 2.21
CA PRO A 533 -35.33 47.51 3.17
C PRO A 533 -34.75 46.14 3.39
N GLY A 534 -34.70 45.71 4.65
CA GLY A 534 -34.27 44.40 5.04
C GLY A 534 -35.08 43.30 4.37
N GLY A 535 -34.41 42.26 3.89
CA GLY A 535 -35.02 41.06 3.36
C GLY A 535 -35.71 40.24 4.44
N PRO A 536 -36.67 39.39 4.07
CA PRO A 536 -37.52 38.69 5.02
C PRO A 536 -36.85 37.54 5.74
N ASP A 537 -37.26 37.35 6.98
CA ASP A 537 -36.98 36.19 7.82
C ASP A 537 -37.22 34.86 7.10
N ALA A 538 -36.24 33.99 7.10
CA ALA A 538 -36.43 32.59 6.80
C ALA A 538 -36.61 31.81 8.11
N SER A 539 -37.86 31.78 8.58
CA SER A 539 -38.30 30.74 9.51
C SER A 539 -39.14 29.73 8.71
N GLY A 540 -38.73 28.44 8.74
CA GLY A 540 -39.59 27.30 8.45
C GLY A 540 -39.14 26.40 7.30
N ALA A 541 -38.48 25.33 7.61
CA ALA A 541 -38.78 23.92 7.37
C ALA A 541 -37.60 23.07 7.80
#